data_38c46a59ccac97382e26ce1f0e52482b
#
_entry.id   38c46a59ccac97382e26ce1f0e52482b
#
_cell.length_a   1.000
_cell.length_b   1.000
_cell.length_c   1.000
_cell.angle_alpha   90.00
_cell.angle_beta   90.00
_cell.angle_gamma   90.00
#
_symmetry.space_group_name_H-M   'P 1'
#
loop_
_entity.id
_entity.type
_entity.pdbx_description
1 polymer ?
#
loop_
_entity_poly.entity_id
_entity_poly.type
_entity_poly.pdbx_seq_one_letter_code
_entity_poly.pdbx_strand_id
1 'polypeptide(L)'
;MATSIGKDISTTGIKLTKLGQLAKRKTLFDDRPVEISELTFVIKQDIANINKQIASLQAYVKQRKLQNTSKSPESKQLDEHNNNVVMLLQNKLAETSMTFKDVLEIRTQNMKESKDRTEQFMYSTATAANQAPSNSYLFSSTQRADPMGDGSTGRLDTKGKGRATPNGDMLALDLDRVEEGMAGQNGGGAFMQMQLVEQQDNYIQSRSTAIESIESTIAELGQIFNQLAHMVAEQRETVQRIDADTADIAANVGGAQRELLKYYASISSNRWLMLKVFGVLIVFIYTLPSHALWTFHSL
;
A
#
# COMPACT_ATOMS: atom_id res chain seq x y z
N MET A 1 4.38 -10.31 21.49
CA MET A 1 5.37 -10.14 20.41
C MET A 1 4.76 -10.37 19.03
N ALA A 2 4.24 -11.54 18.66
CA ALA A 2 3.64 -11.78 17.34
C ALA A 2 2.50 -10.80 16.98
N THR A 3 1.58 -10.54 17.91
CA THR A 3 0.48 -9.56 17.72
C THR A 3 1.00 -8.13 17.48
N SER A 4 2.07 -7.73 18.15
CA SER A 4 2.71 -6.43 17.95
C SER A 4 3.27 -6.35 16.52
N ILE A 5 4.03 -7.37 16.08
CA ILE A 5 4.58 -7.45 14.73
C ILE A 5 3.47 -7.39 13.67
N GLY A 6 2.37 -8.13 13.88
CA GLY A 6 1.22 -8.08 12.97
C GLY A 6 0.58 -6.69 12.87
N LYS A 7 0.51 -5.96 13.99
CA LYS A 7 0.04 -4.58 14.02
C LYS A 7 1.00 -3.63 13.28
N ASP A 8 2.30 -3.81 13.48
CA ASP A 8 3.32 -3.00 12.81
C ASP A 8 3.27 -3.20 11.29
N ILE A 9 3.13 -4.45 10.81
CA ILE A 9 2.93 -4.75 9.38
C ILE A 9 1.67 -4.06 8.85
N SER A 10 0.55 -4.13 9.57
CA SER A 10 -0.69 -3.48 9.16
C SER A 10 -0.56 -1.96 9.07
N THR A 11 0.12 -1.34 10.05
CA THR A 11 0.38 0.10 10.06
C THR A 11 1.28 0.51 8.89
N THR A 12 2.30 -0.28 8.59
CA THR A 12 3.18 -0.08 7.43
C THR A 12 2.39 -0.20 6.13
N GLY A 13 1.44 -1.14 6.03
CA GLY A 13 0.54 -1.29 4.89
C GLY A 13 -0.32 -0.04 4.64
N ILE A 14 -0.80 0.63 5.69
CA ILE A 14 -1.55 1.89 5.57
C ILE A 14 -0.65 3.00 5.00
N LYS A 15 0.58 3.15 5.52
CA LYS A 15 1.57 4.11 5.01
C LYS A 15 1.90 3.83 3.55
N LEU A 16 2.04 2.56 3.19
CA LEU A 16 2.33 2.11 1.83
C LEU A 16 1.18 2.43 0.86
N THR A 17 -0.06 2.27 1.29
CA THR A 17 -1.23 2.66 0.50
C THR A 17 -1.22 4.17 0.21
N LYS A 18 -0.88 5.00 1.20
CA LYS A 18 -0.73 6.45 1.03
C LYS A 18 0.40 6.77 0.05
N LEU A 19 1.56 6.14 0.19
CA LEU A 19 2.68 6.29 -0.73
C LEU A 19 2.29 5.90 -2.17
N GLY A 20 1.57 4.78 -2.34
CA GLY A 20 1.09 4.32 -3.64
C GLY A 20 0.12 5.31 -4.32
N GLN A 21 -0.72 5.99 -3.55
CA GLN A 21 -1.58 7.05 -4.06
C GLN A 21 -0.78 8.26 -4.55
N LEU A 22 0.25 8.67 -3.79
CA LEU A 22 1.13 9.77 -4.16
C LEU A 22 2.02 9.43 -5.36
N ALA A 23 2.56 8.21 -5.42
CA ALA A 23 3.44 7.75 -6.50
C ALA A 23 2.73 7.66 -7.86
N LYS A 24 1.42 7.41 -7.88
CA LYS A 24 0.61 7.34 -9.11
C LYS A 24 0.27 8.71 -9.70
N ARG A 25 0.47 9.79 -8.97
CA ARG A 25 0.22 11.15 -9.47
C ARG A 25 1.28 11.51 -10.49
N LYS A 26 0.83 11.81 -11.72
CA LYS A 26 1.71 12.13 -12.85
C LYS A 26 1.85 13.64 -13.10
N THR A 27 1.13 14.48 -12.36
CA THR A 27 1.08 15.93 -12.58
C THR A 27 2.29 16.62 -11.95
N LEU A 28 2.94 17.47 -12.74
CA LEU A 28 4.15 18.22 -12.34
C LEU A 28 3.89 19.14 -11.14
N PHE A 29 2.66 19.66 -11.01
CA PHE A 29 2.28 20.68 -10.03
C PHE A 29 1.76 20.11 -8.71
N ASP A 30 1.38 18.82 -8.67
CA ASP A 30 0.85 18.15 -7.47
C ASP A 30 1.84 17.10 -6.92
N ASP A 31 3.11 17.23 -7.32
CA ASP A 31 4.18 16.36 -6.84
C ASP A 31 4.66 16.85 -5.47
N ARG A 32 4.49 16.00 -4.46
CA ARG A 32 4.93 16.26 -3.08
C ARG A 32 6.21 15.48 -2.77
N PRO A 33 7.35 15.90 -3.30
CA PRO A 33 8.58 15.11 -3.22
C PRO A 33 9.03 14.89 -1.78
N VAL A 34 8.85 15.87 -0.90
CA VAL A 34 9.22 15.79 0.53
C VAL A 34 8.38 14.73 1.25
N GLU A 35 7.06 14.75 1.07
CA GLU A 35 6.16 13.78 1.71
C GLU A 35 6.42 12.35 1.20
N ILE A 36 6.72 12.18 -0.08
CA ILE A 36 7.07 10.89 -0.69
C ILE A 36 8.41 10.39 -0.12
N SER A 37 9.42 11.24 -0.04
CA SER A 37 10.74 10.90 0.51
C SER A 37 10.64 10.49 1.98
N GLU A 38 9.89 11.25 2.78
CA GLU A 38 9.67 10.95 4.20
C GLU A 38 8.93 9.61 4.38
N LEU A 39 7.84 9.38 3.63
CA LEU A 39 7.11 8.12 3.69
C LEU A 39 7.98 6.94 3.25
N THR A 40 8.79 7.11 2.20
CA THR A 40 9.72 6.08 1.72
C THR A 40 10.72 5.71 2.80
N PHE A 41 11.31 6.70 3.45
CA PHE A 41 12.26 6.49 4.55
C PHE A 41 11.60 5.77 5.73
N VAL A 42 10.42 6.22 6.17
CA VAL A 42 9.70 5.62 7.30
C VAL A 42 9.30 4.18 7.00
N ILE A 43 8.75 3.90 5.80
CA ILE A 43 8.36 2.54 5.41
C ILE A 43 9.59 1.61 5.35
N LYS A 44 10.71 2.07 4.80
CA LYS A 44 11.98 1.34 4.79
C LYS A 44 12.41 0.97 6.21
N GLN A 45 12.38 1.93 7.12
CA GLN A 45 12.73 1.73 8.53
C GLN A 45 11.79 0.75 9.23
N ASP A 46 10.47 0.87 8.98
CA ASP A 46 9.47 -0.04 9.52
C ASP A 46 9.74 -1.49 9.05
N ILE A 47 9.94 -1.71 7.76
CA ILE A 47 10.23 -3.04 7.19
C ILE A 47 11.51 -3.64 7.81
N ALA A 48 12.58 -2.86 7.93
CA ALA A 48 13.82 -3.32 8.55
C ALA A 48 13.62 -3.70 10.03
N ASN A 49 12.87 -2.90 10.78
CA ASN A 49 12.56 -3.18 12.18
C ASN A 49 11.68 -4.43 12.34
N ILE A 50 10.64 -4.57 11.50
CA ILE A 50 9.75 -5.73 11.50
C ILE A 50 10.55 -6.99 11.16
N ASN A 51 11.43 -6.95 10.17
CA ASN A 51 12.29 -8.07 9.80
C ASN A 51 13.17 -8.51 10.98
N LYS A 52 13.78 -7.56 11.70
CA LYS A 52 14.55 -7.83 12.91
C LYS A 52 13.72 -8.44 14.03
N GLN A 53 12.49 -7.96 14.23
CA GLN A 53 11.56 -8.50 15.22
C GLN A 53 11.14 -9.94 14.87
N ILE A 54 10.88 -10.25 13.61
CA ILE A 54 10.54 -11.59 13.13
C ILE A 54 11.74 -12.53 13.34
N ALA A 55 12.96 -12.11 13.01
CA ALA A 55 14.17 -12.89 13.26
C ALA A 55 14.35 -13.20 14.75
N SER A 56 14.10 -12.23 15.63
CA SER A 56 14.14 -12.43 17.09
C SER A 56 13.06 -13.40 17.58
N LEU A 57 11.85 -13.30 17.01
CA LEU A 57 10.75 -14.23 17.32
C LEU A 57 11.08 -15.66 16.88
N GLN A 58 11.64 -15.83 15.69
CA GLN A 58 12.09 -17.11 15.16
C GLN A 58 13.17 -17.74 16.05
N ALA A 59 14.17 -16.96 16.46
CA ALA A 59 15.22 -17.41 17.36
C ALA A 59 14.63 -17.86 18.72
N TYR A 60 13.68 -17.11 19.26
CA TYR A 60 12.97 -17.47 20.49
C TYR A 60 12.19 -18.79 20.36
N VAL A 61 11.44 -18.96 19.28
CA VAL A 61 10.69 -20.20 19.01
C VAL A 61 11.63 -21.39 18.88
N LYS A 62 12.76 -21.22 18.18
CA LYS A 62 13.81 -22.25 18.01
C LYS A 62 14.44 -22.63 19.34
N GLN A 63 14.78 -21.65 20.18
CA GLN A 63 15.34 -21.88 21.53
C GLN A 63 14.33 -22.61 22.44
N ARG A 64 13.08 -22.23 22.43
CA ARG A 64 12.02 -22.86 23.20
C ARG A 64 11.82 -24.33 22.79
N LYS A 65 11.84 -24.64 21.49
CA LYS A 65 11.78 -25.99 20.96
C LYS A 65 12.92 -26.87 21.45
N LEU A 66 14.14 -26.33 21.60
CA LEU A 66 15.30 -27.03 22.13
C LEU A 66 15.18 -27.30 23.66
N GLN A 67 14.55 -26.37 24.38
CA GLN A 67 14.35 -26.51 25.84
C GLN A 67 13.20 -27.47 26.22
N ASN A 68 12.18 -27.57 25.33
CA ASN A 68 11.06 -28.48 25.55
C ASN A 68 11.43 -29.91 25.19
N THR A 69 12.02 -30.63 26.16
CA THR A 69 12.41 -32.04 26.02
C THR A 69 11.19 -33.00 26.15
N SER A 70 10.02 -32.49 26.57
CA SER A 70 8.81 -33.28 26.70
C SER A 70 8.17 -33.56 25.35
N LYS A 71 8.14 -34.84 24.95
CA LYS A 71 7.49 -35.32 23.71
C LYS A 71 5.96 -35.42 23.82
N SER A 72 5.30 -34.58 24.64
CA SER A 72 3.84 -34.63 24.73
C SER A 72 3.19 -34.14 23.41
N PRO A 73 2.04 -34.71 23.02
CA PRO A 73 1.35 -34.28 21.80
C PRO A 73 0.96 -32.79 21.84
N GLU A 74 0.65 -32.25 23.01
CA GLU A 74 0.33 -30.83 23.21
C GLU A 74 1.51 -29.92 22.96
N SER A 75 2.74 -30.32 23.34
CA SER A 75 3.94 -29.53 23.08
C SER A 75 4.26 -29.45 21.59
N LYS A 76 3.99 -30.53 20.83
CA LYS A 76 4.16 -30.54 19.39
C LYS A 76 3.19 -29.58 18.67
N GLN A 77 1.91 -29.62 19.05
CA GLN A 77 0.90 -28.72 18.48
C GLN A 77 1.24 -27.24 18.75
N LEU A 78 1.75 -26.94 19.95
CA LEU A 78 2.16 -25.59 20.31
C LEU A 78 3.37 -25.13 19.48
N ASP A 79 4.35 -26.01 19.27
CA ASP A 79 5.52 -25.71 18.45
C ASP A 79 5.15 -25.51 16.97
N GLU A 80 4.22 -26.32 16.44
CA GLU A 80 3.67 -26.15 15.09
C GLU A 80 2.91 -24.84 14.95
N HIS A 81 2.06 -24.50 15.92
CA HIS A 81 1.36 -23.22 15.93
C HIS A 81 2.34 -22.04 15.92
N ASN A 82 3.38 -22.08 16.76
CA ASN A 82 4.37 -21.01 16.82
C ASN A 82 5.14 -20.86 15.48
N ASN A 83 5.50 -21.98 14.85
CA ASN A 83 6.15 -21.96 13.54
C ASN A 83 5.22 -21.39 12.46
N ASN A 84 3.94 -21.75 12.48
CA ASN A 84 2.93 -21.23 11.54
C ASN A 84 2.74 -19.73 11.70
N VAL A 85 2.72 -19.23 12.93
CA VAL A 85 2.64 -17.79 13.19
C VAL A 85 3.86 -17.06 12.65
N VAL A 86 5.07 -17.59 12.87
CA VAL A 86 6.30 -16.99 12.32
C VAL A 86 6.25 -16.95 10.79
N MET A 87 5.88 -18.06 10.16
CA MET A 87 5.76 -18.16 8.70
C MET A 87 4.71 -17.19 8.13
N LEU A 88 3.56 -17.05 8.79
CA LEU A 88 2.53 -16.10 8.40
C LEU A 88 3.04 -14.66 8.42
N LEU A 89 3.78 -14.29 9.47
CA LEU A 89 4.36 -12.95 9.60
C LEU A 89 5.44 -12.70 8.54
N GLN A 90 6.27 -13.70 8.23
CA GLN A 90 7.27 -13.61 7.15
C GLN A 90 6.62 -13.42 5.80
N ASN A 91 5.58 -14.19 5.48
CA ASN A 91 4.84 -14.07 4.23
C ASN A 91 4.18 -12.68 4.11
N LYS A 92 3.59 -12.18 5.19
CA LYS A 92 2.99 -10.85 5.22
C LYS A 92 4.02 -9.74 5.05
N LEU A 93 5.19 -9.87 5.66
CA LEU A 93 6.29 -8.93 5.46
C LEU A 93 6.81 -8.97 4.01
N ALA A 94 6.96 -10.16 3.43
CA ALA A 94 7.37 -10.33 2.04
C ALA A 94 6.39 -9.66 1.07
N GLU A 95 5.08 -9.89 1.26
CA GLU A 95 4.01 -9.26 0.48
C GLU A 95 4.06 -7.71 0.58
N THR A 96 4.20 -7.20 1.81
CA THR A 96 4.32 -5.75 2.06
C THR A 96 5.56 -5.16 1.39
N SER A 97 6.70 -5.84 1.49
CA SER A 97 7.96 -5.41 0.90
C SER A 97 7.92 -5.45 -0.63
N MET A 98 7.26 -6.45 -1.22
CA MET A 98 7.06 -6.55 -2.66
C MET A 98 6.18 -5.39 -3.17
N THR A 99 5.07 -5.13 -2.50
CA THR A 99 4.20 -3.99 -2.82
C THR A 99 4.96 -2.66 -2.71
N PHE A 100 5.86 -2.53 -1.72
CA PHE A 100 6.69 -1.34 -1.57
C PHE A 100 7.64 -1.18 -2.75
N LYS A 101 8.31 -2.25 -3.17
CA LYS A 101 9.17 -2.25 -4.36
C LYS A 101 8.39 -1.81 -5.60
N ASP A 102 7.21 -2.39 -5.84
CA ASP A 102 6.37 -2.06 -7.00
C ASP A 102 5.97 -0.58 -7.02
N VAL A 103 5.62 -0.02 -5.85
CA VAL A 103 5.29 1.41 -5.73
C VAL A 103 6.49 2.30 -6.03
N LEU A 104 7.69 1.92 -5.57
CA LEU A 104 8.93 2.64 -5.86
C LEU A 104 9.32 2.55 -7.33
N GLU A 105 9.14 1.41 -7.98
CA GLU A 105 9.37 1.24 -9.42
C GLU A 105 8.45 2.13 -10.25
N ILE A 106 7.13 2.15 -9.92
CA ILE A 106 6.16 3.05 -10.56
C ILE A 106 6.58 4.50 -10.38
N ARG A 107 7.04 4.88 -9.19
CA ARG A 107 7.51 6.25 -8.91
C ARG A 107 8.73 6.60 -9.74
N THR A 108 9.73 5.73 -9.77
CA THR A 108 10.97 5.91 -10.55
C THR A 108 10.64 6.07 -12.02
N GLN A 109 9.76 5.24 -12.57
CA GLN A 109 9.35 5.35 -13.97
C GLN A 109 8.64 6.67 -14.27
N ASN A 110 7.70 7.08 -13.42
CA ASN A 110 7.00 8.37 -13.58
C ASN A 110 7.97 9.55 -13.51
N MET A 111 9.00 9.48 -12.66
CA MET A 111 10.03 10.51 -12.55
C MET A 111 10.94 10.54 -13.79
N LYS A 112 11.37 9.38 -14.31
CA LYS A 112 12.15 9.26 -15.55
C LYS A 112 11.36 9.83 -16.74
N GLU A 113 10.11 9.42 -16.94
CA GLU A 113 9.24 9.93 -17.99
C GLU A 113 9.03 11.45 -17.91
N SER A 114 8.93 11.98 -16.69
CA SER A 114 8.80 13.43 -16.49
C SER A 114 10.08 14.17 -16.80
N LYS A 115 11.25 13.62 -16.42
CA LYS A 115 12.56 14.16 -16.74
C LYS A 115 12.78 14.19 -18.25
N ASP A 116 12.57 13.07 -18.93
CA ASP A 116 12.75 12.94 -20.38
C ASP A 116 11.88 13.94 -21.15
N ARG A 117 10.62 14.12 -20.74
CA ARG A 117 9.72 15.12 -21.35
C ARG A 117 10.22 16.54 -21.14
N THR A 118 10.75 16.86 -19.99
CA THR A 118 11.30 18.19 -19.68
C THR A 118 12.55 18.44 -20.51
N GLU A 119 13.47 17.49 -20.60
CA GLU A 119 14.68 17.59 -21.41
C GLU A 119 14.35 17.72 -22.91
N GLN A 120 13.39 16.95 -23.41
CA GLN A 120 12.95 17.03 -24.80
C GLN A 120 12.33 18.40 -25.12
N PHE A 121 11.54 18.94 -24.19
CA PHE A 121 10.96 20.29 -24.37
C PHE A 121 12.05 21.36 -24.38
N MET A 122 13.03 21.29 -23.49
CA MET A 122 14.17 22.22 -23.44
C MET A 122 15.00 22.18 -24.72
N TYR A 123 15.29 20.96 -25.20
CA TYR A 123 16.05 20.81 -26.44
C TYR A 123 15.28 21.40 -27.63
N SER A 124 13.98 21.19 -27.71
CA SER A 124 13.15 21.74 -28.81
C SER A 124 13.06 23.26 -28.76
N THR A 125 12.95 23.87 -27.58
CA THR A 125 12.91 25.32 -27.41
C THR A 125 14.26 25.97 -27.69
N ALA A 126 15.37 25.36 -27.25
CA ALA A 126 16.71 25.84 -27.56
C ALA A 126 17.04 25.77 -29.04
N THR A 127 16.62 24.70 -29.73
CA THR A 127 16.80 24.55 -31.18
C THR A 127 15.94 25.55 -31.94
N ALA A 128 14.71 25.80 -31.51
CA ALA A 128 13.82 26.79 -32.10
C ALA A 128 14.36 28.25 -31.95
N ALA A 129 14.96 28.55 -30.78
CA ALA A 129 15.58 29.86 -30.53
C ALA A 129 16.81 30.08 -31.38
N ASN A 130 17.61 29.03 -31.66
CA ASN A 130 18.78 29.10 -32.53
C ASN A 130 18.43 29.11 -34.03
N GLN A 131 17.24 28.64 -34.42
CA GLN A 131 16.75 28.61 -35.79
C GLN A 131 15.75 29.73 -36.13
N ALA A 132 15.42 30.58 -35.14
CA ALA A 132 14.55 31.73 -35.43
C ALA A 132 15.26 32.62 -36.45
N PRO A 133 14.77 32.73 -37.72
CA PRO A 133 15.29 33.65 -38.64
C PRO A 133 15.12 35.06 -38.08
N SER A 134 16.15 35.89 -38.21
CA SER A 134 16.18 37.30 -37.78
C SER A 134 15.06 38.17 -38.33
N ASN A 135 14.06 37.57 -38.98
CA ASN A 135 12.85 38.18 -39.55
C ASN A 135 11.56 37.53 -38.97
N SER A 136 11.46 37.38 -37.67
CA SER A 136 10.19 37.02 -37.06
C SER A 136 9.27 38.26 -37.05
N TYR A 137 8.44 38.37 -38.06
CA TYR A 137 7.36 39.38 -38.22
C TYR A 137 6.28 39.30 -37.11
N LEU A 138 6.42 38.44 -36.13
CA LEU A 138 5.46 38.30 -35.06
C LEU A 138 5.63 39.32 -33.92
N PHE A 139 6.76 40.04 -33.89
CA PHE A 139 7.00 41.12 -32.93
C PHE A 139 7.11 42.50 -33.57
N SER A 140 6.91 42.63 -34.89
CA SER A 140 6.80 43.93 -35.56
C SER A 140 5.35 44.27 -35.85
N SER A 141 4.49 44.16 -34.85
CA SER A 141 3.18 44.78 -34.95
C SER A 141 3.25 46.17 -34.35
N THR A 142 2.97 47.09 -35.22
CA THR A 142 2.57 48.48 -34.95
C THR A 142 3.66 49.48 -34.64
N GLN A 143 4.52 49.69 -35.68
CA GLN A 143 4.91 51.09 -35.93
C GLN A 143 4.27 51.49 -37.26
N ARG A 144 2.96 51.69 -37.21
CA ARG A 144 2.23 52.39 -38.30
C ARG A 144 2.44 53.85 -38.05
N ALA A 145 3.37 54.41 -38.79
CA ALA A 145 3.47 55.86 -38.97
C ALA A 145 2.21 56.34 -39.69
N ASP A 146 1.37 57.02 -38.99
CA ASP A 146 0.34 57.87 -39.62
C ASP A 146 0.94 59.21 -39.99
N PRO A 147 0.86 59.63 -41.28
CA PRO A 147 1.12 60.97 -41.62
C PRO A 147 -0.17 61.76 -41.52
N MET A 148 -0.19 62.78 -40.69
CA MET A 148 -0.89 64.05 -40.78
C MET A 148 -2.41 63.98 -41.01
N GLY A 149 -3.17 64.60 -40.09
CA GLY A 149 -4.53 65.05 -40.37
C GLY A 149 -5.43 65.22 -39.19
N ASP A 150 -5.38 66.43 -38.61
CA ASP A 150 -6.51 67.22 -38.16
C ASP A 150 -7.67 66.66 -37.38
N GLY A 151 -7.82 67.21 -36.22
CA GLY A 151 -9.05 67.76 -35.66
C GLY A 151 -10.18 66.79 -35.19
N SER A 152 -10.55 67.02 -33.99
CA SER A 152 -11.92 66.86 -33.48
C SER A 152 -12.19 65.75 -32.38
N THR A 153 -12.21 66.22 -31.19
CA THR A 153 -13.25 65.95 -30.16
C THR A 153 -14.06 64.64 -30.26
N GLY A 154 -13.97 63.81 -29.26
CA GLY A 154 -14.88 62.69 -29.08
C GLY A 154 -14.69 61.93 -27.77
N ARG A 155 -15.12 62.57 -26.73
CA ARG A 155 -15.34 61.98 -25.40
C ARG A 155 -16.40 60.91 -25.51
N LEU A 156 -16.10 59.66 -25.21
CA LEU A 156 -17.11 58.67 -24.92
C LEU A 156 -16.67 57.76 -23.78
N ASP A 157 -17.24 58.05 -22.60
CA ASP A 157 -17.40 57.15 -21.49
C ASP A 157 -18.08 55.85 -21.94
N THR A 158 -17.46 54.72 -21.71
CA THR A 158 -18.19 53.45 -21.65
C THR A 158 -17.76 52.68 -20.41
N LYS A 159 -18.58 52.87 -19.42
CA LYS A 159 -18.74 52.06 -18.23
C LYS A 159 -19.08 50.62 -18.64
N GLY A 160 -18.13 49.73 -18.62
CA GLY A 160 -18.26 48.30 -18.91
C GLY A 160 -17.95 47.46 -17.70
N LYS A 161 -19.03 46.97 -17.09
CA LYS A 161 -19.12 46.09 -15.95
C LYS A 161 -18.43 44.75 -16.25
N GLY A 162 -17.22 44.55 -15.74
CA GLY A 162 -16.48 43.28 -15.84
C GLY A 162 -16.92 42.31 -14.78
N ARG A 163 -17.34 41.19 -15.26
CA ARG A 163 -17.77 40.00 -14.50
C ARG A 163 -16.53 39.31 -13.94
N ALA A 164 -16.46 39.19 -12.62
CA ALA A 164 -15.46 38.41 -11.89
C ALA A 164 -15.65 36.93 -12.19
N THR A 165 -14.60 36.26 -12.62
CA THR A 165 -14.45 34.81 -12.57
C THR A 165 -13.42 34.49 -11.48
N PRO A 166 -13.73 33.57 -10.54
CA PRO A 166 -12.81 33.20 -9.51
C PRO A 166 -11.94 32.03 -9.97
N ASN A 167 -10.71 32.04 -9.48
CA ASN A 167 -9.72 30.97 -9.49
C ASN A 167 -8.97 30.68 -10.79
N GLY A 168 -7.80 31.20 -10.77
CA GLY A 168 -6.66 30.78 -11.55
C GLY A 168 -5.48 31.60 -11.05
N ASP A 169 -4.78 31.07 -10.06
CA ASP A 169 -3.51 31.61 -9.58
C ASP A 169 -2.47 31.38 -10.69
N MET A 170 -2.62 32.15 -11.74
CA MET A 170 -1.60 32.35 -12.73
C MET A 170 -0.66 33.35 -12.13
N LEU A 171 0.56 32.93 -11.85
CA LEU A 171 1.72 33.78 -11.75
C LEU A 171 1.80 34.60 -13.06
N ALA A 172 0.97 35.64 -13.16
CA ALA A 172 1.19 36.73 -14.06
C ALA A 172 2.45 37.41 -13.52
N LEU A 173 3.60 37.01 -14.05
CA LEU A 173 4.80 37.82 -14.01
C LEU A 173 4.39 39.20 -14.51
N ASP A 174 4.27 40.13 -13.56
CA ASP A 174 4.04 41.56 -13.84
C ASP A 174 5.28 42.10 -14.59
N LEU A 175 5.27 41.84 -15.89
CA LEU A 175 6.33 42.24 -16.84
C LEU A 175 6.30 43.74 -17.06
N ASP A 176 5.19 44.41 -16.71
CA ASP A 176 4.99 45.86 -16.98
C ASP A 176 5.70 46.75 -15.96
N ARG A 177 6.16 46.17 -14.84
CA ARG A 177 6.81 46.96 -13.79
C ARG A 177 8.33 47.05 -13.92
N VAL A 178 8.92 46.34 -14.88
CA VAL A 178 10.38 46.33 -15.12
C VAL A 178 10.79 47.31 -16.22
N GLU A 179 9.83 47.86 -16.98
CA GLU A 179 10.15 48.66 -18.15
C GLU A 179 10.45 50.15 -17.87
N GLU A 180 10.16 50.63 -16.66
CA GLU A 180 10.36 52.05 -16.32
C GLU A 180 11.68 52.41 -15.64
N GLY A 181 12.59 51.43 -15.45
CA GLY A 181 13.80 51.63 -14.65
C GLY A 181 15.15 51.37 -15.32
N MET A 182 15.22 50.88 -16.57
CA MET A 182 16.53 50.53 -17.15
C MET A 182 16.59 50.66 -18.66
N ALA A 183 16.46 51.89 -19.13
CA ALA A 183 16.92 52.27 -20.47
C ALA A 183 18.45 52.31 -20.46
N GLY A 184 19.09 51.14 -20.54
CA GLY A 184 20.54 51.08 -20.63
C GLY A 184 21.07 49.67 -20.47
N GLN A 185 21.29 49.02 -21.59
CA GLN A 185 22.12 47.82 -21.70
C GLN A 185 21.40 46.49 -21.78
N ASN A 186 21.56 45.89 -22.90
CA ASN A 186 21.20 44.60 -23.51
C ASN A 186 21.45 43.34 -22.62
N GLY A 187 21.43 43.42 -21.30
CA GLY A 187 21.79 42.33 -20.36
C GLY A 187 20.65 41.74 -19.56
N GLY A 188 19.49 42.40 -19.43
CA GLY A 188 18.42 41.95 -18.54
C GLY A 188 17.71 40.66 -18.98
N GLY A 189 17.51 40.51 -20.28
CA GLY A 189 16.91 39.29 -20.84
C GLY A 189 17.80 38.05 -20.71
N ALA A 190 19.10 38.24 -20.94
CA ALA A 190 20.07 37.14 -20.80
C ALA A 190 20.23 36.69 -19.32
N PHE A 191 20.16 37.61 -18.38
CA PHE A 191 20.24 37.28 -16.93
C PHE A 191 18.98 36.51 -16.44
N MET A 192 17.79 36.94 -16.84
CA MET A 192 16.55 36.20 -16.57
C MET A 192 16.54 34.81 -17.19
N GLN A 193 17.01 34.70 -18.44
CA GLN A 193 17.11 33.41 -19.12
C GLN A 193 18.13 32.51 -18.44
N MET A 194 19.24 33.02 -17.98
CA MET A 194 20.26 32.27 -17.22
C MET A 194 19.73 31.81 -15.87
N GLN A 195 18.99 32.64 -15.16
CA GLN A 195 18.36 32.27 -13.87
C GLN A 195 17.27 31.20 -14.06
N LEU A 196 16.51 31.26 -15.14
CA LEU A 196 15.50 30.23 -15.46
C LEU A 196 16.16 28.90 -15.78
N VAL A 197 17.25 28.89 -16.52
CA VAL A 197 18.06 27.69 -16.85
C VAL A 197 18.64 27.11 -15.56
N GLU A 198 19.22 27.92 -14.70
CA GLU A 198 19.80 27.47 -13.40
C GLU A 198 18.73 26.84 -12.48
N GLN A 199 17.55 27.46 -12.41
CA GLN A 199 16.43 26.91 -11.62
C GLN A 199 15.96 25.55 -12.18
N GLN A 200 15.98 25.40 -13.49
CA GLN A 200 15.58 24.20 -14.19
C GLN A 200 16.61 23.07 -14.05
N ASP A 201 17.89 23.42 -14.10
CA ASP A 201 19.00 22.47 -13.84
C ASP A 201 18.96 21.95 -12.40
N ASN A 202 18.72 22.83 -11.43
CA ASN A 202 18.52 22.44 -10.04
C ASN A 202 17.34 21.51 -9.85
N TYR A 203 16.24 21.70 -10.58
CA TYR A 203 15.08 20.82 -10.56
C TYR A 203 15.41 19.44 -11.15
N ILE A 204 16.09 19.36 -12.29
CA ILE A 204 16.51 18.12 -12.94
C ILE A 204 17.49 17.36 -12.03
N GLN A 205 18.46 18.08 -11.44
CA GLN A 205 19.43 17.51 -10.50
C GLN A 205 18.75 16.92 -9.27
N SER A 206 17.81 17.66 -8.67
CA SER A 206 17.02 17.18 -7.51
C SER A 206 16.24 15.90 -7.83
N ARG A 207 15.65 15.82 -9.03
CA ARG A 207 14.97 14.60 -9.50
C ARG A 207 15.92 13.44 -9.73
N SER A 208 17.09 13.69 -10.30
CA SER A 208 18.12 12.65 -10.50
C SER A 208 18.56 12.05 -9.17
N THR A 209 18.84 12.89 -8.19
CA THR A 209 19.21 12.45 -6.82
C THR A 209 18.07 11.67 -6.15
N ALA A 210 16.82 12.10 -6.34
CA ALA A 210 15.67 11.38 -5.80
C ALA A 210 15.49 9.99 -6.46
N ILE A 211 15.72 9.85 -7.75
CA ILE A 211 15.71 8.56 -8.46
C ILE A 211 16.78 7.65 -7.89
N GLU A 212 18.01 8.13 -7.76
CA GLU A 212 19.14 7.37 -7.21
C GLU A 212 18.85 6.87 -5.77
N SER A 213 18.27 7.72 -4.94
CA SER A 213 17.84 7.36 -3.58
C SER A 213 16.79 6.25 -3.57
N ILE A 214 15.84 6.28 -4.50
CA ILE A 214 14.82 5.24 -4.63
C ILE A 214 15.46 3.93 -5.13
N GLU A 215 16.35 3.98 -6.13
CA GLU A 215 17.06 2.82 -6.64
C GLU A 215 17.91 2.15 -5.56
N SER A 216 18.60 2.95 -4.74
CA SER A 216 19.31 2.45 -3.55
C SER A 216 18.38 1.74 -2.57
N THR A 217 17.19 2.31 -2.32
CA THR A 217 16.19 1.70 -1.44
C THR A 217 15.68 0.37 -2.00
N ILE A 218 15.46 0.27 -3.32
CA ILE A 218 15.08 -0.98 -4.00
C ILE A 218 16.16 -2.05 -3.86
N ALA A 219 17.44 -1.66 -3.98
CA ALA A 219 18.56 -2.57 -3.81
C ALA A 219 18.65 -3.10 -2.36
N GLU A 220 18.45 -2.25 -1.36
CA GLU A 220 18.40 -2.66 0.05
C GLU A 220 17.22 -3.60 0.34
N LEU A 221 16.04 -3.36 -0.25
CA LEU A 221 14.92 -4.29 -0.16
C LEU A 221 15.26 -5.66 -0.73
N GLY A 222 16.07 -5.73 -1.79
CA GLY A 222 16.59 -6.99 -2.34
C GLY A 222 17.35 -7.83 -1.31
N GLN A 223 18.10 -7.20 -0.42
CA GLN A 223 18.78 -7.90 0.68
C GLN A 223 17.78 -8.46 1.70
N ILE A 224 16.74 -7.71 2.04
CA ILE A 224 15.68 -8.17 2.93
C ILE A 224 14.95 -9.36 2.30
N PHE A 225 14.66 -9.33 1.00
CA PHE A 225 14.06 -10.45 0.28
C PHE A 225 14.93 -11.71 0.33
N ASN A 226 16.24 -11.59 0.12
CA ASN A 226 17.16 -12.72 0.21
C ASN A 226 17.15 -13.31 1.63
N GLN A 227 17.14 -12.48 2.65
CA GLN A 227 17.07 -12.93 4.03
C GLN A 227 15.74 -13.63 4.35
N LEU A 228 14.61 -13.06 3.89
CA LEU A 228 13.29 -13.68 4.04
C LEU A 228 13.20 -15.01 3.29
N ALA A 229 13.70 -15.08 2.07
CA ALA A 229 13.73 -16.31 1.27
C ALA A 229 14.52 -17.42 1.97
N HIS A 230 15.68 -17.07 2.55
CA HIS A 230 16.47 -18.01 3.34
C HIS A 230 15.71 -18.52 4.57
N MET A 231 15.05 -17.61 5.31
CA MET A 231 14.25 -17.97 6.49
C MET A 231 13.05 -18.84 6.12
N VAL A 232 12.38 -18.58 5.00
CA VAL A 232 11.27 -19.40 4.49
C VAL A 232 11.75 -20.76 4.00
N ALA A 233 12.89 -20.81 3.32
CA ALA A 233 13.49 -22.08 2.86
C ALA A 233 13.86 -23.01 4.03
N GLU A 234 14.35 -22.46 5.15
CA GLU A 234 14.66 -23.22 6.37
C GLU A 234 13.38 -23.85 6.99
N GLN A 235 12.21 -23.26 6.75
CA GLN A 235 10.92 -23.74 7.27
C GLN A 235 10.17 -24.67 6.29
N ARG A 236 10.70 -24.91 5.10
CA ARG A 236 10.04 -25.72 4.07
C ARG A 236 9.64 -27.12 4.53
N GLU A 237 10.47 -27.75 5.34
CA GLU A 237 10.14 -29.07 5.95
C GLU A 237 8.93 -28.98 6.87
N THR A 238 8.78 -27.89 7.62
CA THR A 238 7.63 -27.68 8.50
C THR A 238 6.34 -27.46 7.71
N VAL A 239 6.41 -26.75 6.58
CA VAL A 239 5.25 -26.52 5.69
C VAL A 239 4.75 -27.82 5.06
N GLN A 240 5.67 -28.66 4.60
CA GLN A 240 5.32 -29.97 3.99
C GLN A 240 4.66 -30.90 5.02
N ARG A 241 5.05 -30.83 6.31
CA ARG A 241 4.39 -31.58 7.38
C ARG A 241 3.00 -31.02 7.69
N ILE A 242 2.80 -29.71 7.63
CA ILE A 242 1.49 -29.08 7.86
C ILE A 242 0.48 -29.51 6.81
N ASP A 243 0.89 -29.61 5.54
CA ASP A 243 0.01 -30.08 4.45
C ASP A 243 -0.39 -31.55 4.70
N ALA A 244 0.55 -32.41 5.12
CA ALA A 244 0.28 -33.78 5.49
C ALA A 244 -0.66 -33.88 6.70
N ASP A 245 -0.36 -33.16 7.78
CA ASP A 245 -1.16 -33.12 9.00
C ASP A 245 -2.57 -32.54 8.74
N THR A 246 -2.69 -31.56 7.83
CA THR A 246 -4.00 -31.01 7.42
C THR A 246 -4.83 -32.02 6.64
N ALA A 247 -4.19 -32.80 5.78
CA ALA A 247 -4.86 -33.91 5.07
C ALA A 247 -5.31 -35.00 6.03
N ASP A 248 -4.48 -35.36 7.01
CA ASP A 248 -4.82 -36.34 8.05
C ASP A 248 -5.95 -35.82 8.98
N ILE A 249 -5.92 -34.55 9.35
CA ILE A 249 -7.00 -33.93 10.13
C ILE A 249 -8.30 -33.94 9.32
N ALA A 250 -8.28 -33.59 8.05
CA ALA A 250 -9.45 -33.64 7.19
C ALA A 250 -10.01 -35.07 7.05
N ALA A 251 -9.13 -36.07 6.93
CA ALA A 251 -9.52 -37.47 6.91
C ALA A 251 -10.12 -37.93 8.23
N ASN A 252 -9.53 -37.54 9.37
CA ASN A 252 -10.00 -37.85 10.71
C ASN A 252 -11.34 -37.16 11.02
N VAL A 253 -11.52 -35.88 10.63
CA VAL A 253 -12.80 -35.15 10.76
C VAL A 253 -13.86 -35.81 9.89
N GLY A 254 -13.54 -36.19 8.67
CA GLY A 254 -14.44 -36.93 7.79
C GLY A 254 -14.79 -38.33 8.34
N GLY A 255 -13.85 -39.01 9.00
CA GLY A 255 -14.07 -40.24 9.73
C GLY A 255 -15.01 -40.04 10.92
N ALA A 256 -14.72 -39.08 11.78
CA ALA A 256 -15.53 -38.74 12.94
C ALA A 256 -16.97 -38.33 12.55
N GLN A 257 -17.12 -37.55 11.46
CA GLN A 257 -18.43 -37.18 10.96
C GLN A 257 -19.24 -38.40 10.49
N ARG A 258 -18.61 -39.37 9.80
CA ARG A 258 -19.27 -40.64 9.42
C ARG A 258 -19.67 -41.47 10.64
N GLU A 259 -18.81 -41.57 11.63
CA GLU A 259 -19.11 -42.25 12.90
C GLU A 259 -20.29 -41.58 13.64
N LEU A 260 -20.30 -40.26 13.75
CA LEU A 260 -21.42 -39.50 14.33
C LEU A 260 -22.72 -39.71 13.56
N LEU A 261 -22.70 -39.67 12.22
CA LEU A 261 -23.88 -39.96 11.41
C LEU A 261 -24.37 -41.39 11.59
N LYS A 262 -23.48 -42.39 11.68
CA LYS A 262 -23.82 -43.77 11.97
C LYS A 262 -24.43 -43.92 13.37
N TYR A 263 -23.88 -43.24 14.35
CA TYR A 263 -24.42 -43.20 15.70
C TYR A 263 -25.79 -42.54 15.76
N TYR A 264 -25.97 -41.43 15.03
CA TYR A 264 -27.26 -40.76 14.91
C TYR A 264 -28.31 -41.63 14.20
N ALA A 265 -27.93 -42.32 13.14
CA ALA A 265 -28.79 -43.28 12.46
C ALA A 265 -29.17 -44.46 13.36
N SER A 266 -28.25 -44.97 14.18
CA SER A 266 -28.50 -46.05 15.17
C SER A 266 -29.48 -45.59 16.26
N ILE A 267 -29.32 -44.38 16.82
CA ILE A 267 -30.25 -43.80 17.79
C ILE A 267 -31.61 -43.53 17.17
N SER A 268 -31.66 -43.02 15.97
CA SER A 268 -32.89 -42.76 15.23
C SER A 268 -33.66 -44.02 14.88
N SER A 269 -32.97 -45.13 14.61
CA SER A 269 -33.53 -46.45 14.35
C SER A 269 -34.13 -47.08 15.59
N ASN A 270 -33.63 -46.76 16.77
CA ASN A 270 -34.08 -47.34 18.06
C ASN A 270 -35.26 -46.63 18.72
N ARG A 271 -35.98 -45.73 18.00
CA ARG A 271 -37.18 -45.07 18.52
C ARG A 271 -38.24 -46.06 18.96
N TRP A 272 -38.34 -47.20 18.27
CA TRP A 272 -39.28 -48.25 18.63
C TRP A 272 -38.91 -48.98 19.95
N LEU A 273 -37.61 -49.13 20.22
CA LEU A 273 -37.10 -49.67 21.49
C LEU A 273 -37.39 -48.71 22.66
N MET A 274 -37.20 -47.41 22.45
CA MET A 274 -37.57 -46.38 23.42
C MET A 274 -39.08 -46.39 23.72
N LEU A 275 -39.94 -46.53 22.70
CA LEU A 275 -41.39 -46.66 22.87
C LEU A 275 -41.75 -47.90 23.68
N LYS A 276 -41.08 -49.05 23.46
CA LYS A 276 -41.27 -50.28 24.21
C LYS A 276 -40.88 -50.09 25.71
N VAL A 277 -39.70 -49.50 25.97
CA VAL A 277 -39.23 -49.24 27.34
C VAL A 277 -40.19 -48.28 28.05
N PHE A 278 -40.64 -47.21 27.37
CA PHE A 278 -41.63 -46.29 27.90
C PHE A 278 -42.98 -46.96 28.17
N GLY A 279 -43.43 -47.83 27.28
CA GLY A 279 -44.64 -48.61 27.43
C GLY A 279 -44.56 -49.53 28.68
N VAL A 280 -43.48 -50.25 28.86
CA VAL A 280 -43.24 -51.10 30.05
C VAL A 280 -43.23 -50.25 31.32
N LEU A 281 -42.58 -49.08 31.29
CA LEU A 281 -42.52 -48.18 32.45
C LEU A 281 -43.89 -47.66 32.84
N ILE A 282 -44.75 -47.29 31.86
CA ILE A 282 -46.10 -46.87 32.06
C ILE A 282 -46.92 -48.00 32.68
N VAL A 283 -46.85 -49.21 32.13
CA VAL A 283 -47.57 -50.40 32.70
C VAL A 283 -47.11 -50.63 34.14
N PHE A 284 -45.84 -50.51 34.42
CA PHE A 284 -45.31 -50.70 35.78
C PHE A 284 -45.84 -49.64 36.76
N ILE A 285 -45.89 -48.36 36.34
CA ILE A 285 -46.47 -47.28 37.16
C ILE A 285 -47.97 -47.48 37.43
N TYR A 286 -48.71 -48.04 36.49
CA TYR A 286 -50.12 -48.31 36.68
C TYR A 286 -50.42 -49.57 37.52
N THR A 287 -49.60 -50.60 37.42
CA THR A 287 -49.83 -51.86 38.17
C THR A 287 -49.40 -51.80 39.66
N LEU A 288 -48.36 -51.05 39.98
CA LEU A 288 -47.88 -50.87 41.33
C LEU A 288 -48.96 -50.30 42.32
N PRO A 289 -49.64 -49.15 41.96
CA PRO A 289 -50.63 -48.62 42.86
C PRO A 289 -51.90 -49.53 42.94
N SER A 290 -52.27 -50.23 41.83
CA SER A 290 -53.40 -51.13 41.86
C SER A 290 -53.15 -52.33 42.77
N HIS A 291 -51.98 -52.94 42.81
CA HIS A 291 -51.60 -53.94 43.73
C HIS A 291 -51.51 -53.46 45.20
N ALA A 292 -51.04 -52.25 45.43
CA ALA A 292 -50.99 -51.65 46.75
C ALA A 292 -52.38 -51.37 47.30
N LEU A 293 -53.33 -50.95 46.49
CA LEU A 293 -54.72 -50.73 46.83
C LEU A 293 -55.45 -52.03 47.13
N TRP A 294 -55.13 -53.10 46.39
CA TRP A 294 -55.74 -54.44 46.59
C TRP A 294 -55.26 -55.08 47.90
N THR A 295 -53.99 -54.99 48.29
CA THR A 295 -53.46 -55.47 49.58
C THR A 295 -53.96 -54.64 50.76
N PHE A 296 -54.28 -53.36 50.57
CA PHE A 296 -54.90 -52.54 51.65
C PHE A 296 -56.38 -52.80 51.84
N HIS A 297 -57.09 -53.39 50.87
CA HIS A 297 -58.52 -53.69 50.95
C HIS A 297 -58.77 -55.12 51.46
N SER A 298 -57.70 -55.96 51.54
CA SER A 298 -57.74 -57.36 51.99
C SER A 298 -57.26 -57.56 53.43
N LEU A 299 -56.95 -56.45 54.13
CA LEU A 299 -56.61 -56.45 55.56
C LEU A 299 -57.75 -55.79 56.37
#